data_e76330540571cdcade7a91d77d24b86f
#
_entry.id   e76330540571cdcade7a91d77d24b86f
#
_cell.length_a   1.000
_cell.length_b   1.000
_cell.length_c   1.000
_cell.angle_alpha   90.00
_cell.angle_beta   90.00
_cell.angle_gamma   90.00
#
_symmetry.space_group_name_H-M   'P 1'
#
loop_
_entity.id
_entity.type
_entity.pdbx_description
1 polymer ?
#
loop_
_entity_poly.entity_id
_entity_poly.type
_entity_poly.pdbx_seq_one_letter_code
_entity_poly.pdbx_strand_id
1 'polypeptide(L)'
;MLNEIDDYLPFDFIKEAEQLRLMPLYELMEKLFNLFQMSCIKQQDAYLCAFFDAVTEYLQSNSSELSAFITYWEEKLGSKTIPSGEVEGIRILSIHKSKGLEYHTVLLPFCDWKMENETYNHLVWCAPRQAPFSDLDIVPINYSTAMQQSIYREEFLNERLQLWVDNLNLLYVAFTRAKKNLIIYGKAEQKGTVSELSLIHI
;
A
#
# COMPACT_ATOMS: atom_id res chain seq x y z
N MET A 1 -19.16 -18.53 -31.15
CA MET A 1 -18.69 -17.53 -30.18
C MET A 1 -17.22 -17.09 -30.33
N LEU A 2 -16.37 -17.79 -31.08
CA LEU A 2 -15.01 -17.35 -31.43
C LEU A 2 -14.95 -16.39 -32.64
N ASN A 3 -15.89 -16.48 -33.54
CA ASN A 3 -15.86 -15.69 -34.79
C ASN A 3 -16.19 -14.18 -34.66
N GLU A 4 -16.77 -13.75 -33.55
CA GLU A 4 -17.08 -12.32 -33.33
C GLU A 4 -15.89 -11.55 -32.71
N ILE A 5 -14.92 -12.24 -32.11
CA ILE A 5 -13.73 -11.62 -31.54
C ILE A 5 -12.67 -11.34 -32.59
N ASP A 6 -12.62 -12.17 -33.63
CA ASP A 6 -11.63 -12.05 -34.71
C ASP A 6 -11.77 -10.71 -35.50
N ASP A 7 -12.97 -10.13 -35.54
CA ASP A 7 -13.22 -8.82 -36.20
C ASP A 7 -12.54 -7.64 -35.45
N TYR A 8 -12.18 -7.83 -34.20
CA TYR A 8 -11.53 -6.78 -33.36
C TYR A 8 -10.02 -6.99 -33.18
N LEU A 9 -9.48 -8.12 -33.68
CA LEU A 9 -8.07 -8.44 -33.55
C LEU A 9 -7.29 -8.02 -34.80
N PRO A 10 -6.03 -7.59 -34.69
CA PRO A 10 -5.17 -7.34 -35.81
C PRO A 10 -5.09 -8.58 -36.73
N PHE A 11 -5.21 -8.40 -38.03
CA PHE A 11 -5.15 -9.50 -39.00
C PHE A 11 -3.88 -10.33 -38.86
N ASP A 12 -2.72 -9.67 -38.64
CA ASP A 12 -1.44 -10.34 -38.47
C ASP A 12 -1.38 -11.17 -37.19
N PHE A 13 -2.10 -10.77 -36.14
CA PHE A 13 -2.22 -11.56 -34.90
C PHE A 13 -2.94 -12.89 -35.18
N ILE A 14 -4.06 -12.86 -35.93
CA ILE A 14 -4.83 -14.05 -36.25
C ILE A 14 -4.00 -14.97 -37.14
N LYS A 15 -3.33 -14.41 -38.16
CA LYS A 15 -2.50 -15.15 -39.10
C LYS A 15 -1.30 -15.85 -38.45
N GLU A 16 -0.68 -15.20 -37.47
CA GLU A 16 0.53 -15.70 -36.83
C GLU A 16 0.24 -16.44 -35.50
N ALA A 17 -1.03 -16.65 -35.13
CA ALA A 17 -1.44 -17.17 -33.82
C ALA A 17 -0.72 -18.48 -33.41
N GLU A 18 -0.55 -19.41 -34.35
CA GLU A 18 0.15 -20.68 -34.07
C GLU A 18 1.64 -20.48 -33.81
N GLN A 19 2.27 -19.52 -34.47
CA GLN A 19 3.69 -19.19 -34.24
C GLN A 19 3.88 -18.47 -32.90
N LEU A 20 2.97 -17.54 -32.58
CA LEU A 20 2.98 -16.79 -31.32
C LEU A 20 2.90 -17.73 -30.10
N ARG A 21 2.15 -18.83 -30.19
CA ARG A 21 2.03 -19.83 -29.11
C ARG A 21 3.32 -20.57 -28.79
N LEU A 22 4.24 -20.64 -29.75
CA LEU A 22 5.52 -21.35 -29.61
C LEU A 22 6.68 -20.42 -29.26
N MET A 23 6.45 -19.11 -29.21
CA MET A 23 7.50 -18.13 -28.92
C MET A 23 7.86 -18.11 -27.43
N PRO A 24 9.17 -17.91 -27.11
CA PRO A 24 9.59 -17.57 -25.75
C PRO A 24 8.87 -16.33 -25.22
N LEU A 25 8.60 -16.29 -23.92
CA LEU A 25 7.78 -15.26 -23.30
C LEU A 25 8.21 -13.82 -23.66
N TYR A 26 9.47 -13.48 -23.60
CA TYR A 26 9.96 -12.14 -23.89
C TYR A 26 9.73 -11.76 -25.36
N GLU A 27 10.10 -12.64 -26.29
CA GLU A 27 9.89 -12.43 -27.73
C GLU A 27 8.40 -12.31 -28.08
N LEU A 28 7.55 -13.12 -27.42
CA LEU A 28 6.10 -13.05 -27.54
C LEU A 28 5.60 -11.67 -27.10
N MET A 29 6.05 -11.15 -25.96
CA MET A 29 5.63 -9.83 -25.47
C MET A 29 6.07 -8.70 -26.40
N GLU A 30 7.30 -8.73 -26.93
CA GLU A 30 7.76 -7.77 -27.96
C GLU A 30 6.92 -7.85 -29.23
N LYS A 31 6.63 -9.07 -29.69
CA LYS A 31 5.83 -9.26 -30.91
C LYS A 31 4.41 -8.73 -30.72
N LEU A 32 3.76 -9.03 -29.59
CA LEU A 32 2.43 -8.51 -29.23
C LEU A 32 2.44 -6.98 -29.12
N PHE A 33 3.47 -6.41 -28.47
CA PHE A 33 3.64 -4.96 -28.38
C PHE A 33 3.60 -4.29 -29.76
N ASN A 34 4.31 -4.88 -30.73
CA ASN A 34 4.35 -4.36 -32.10
C ASN A 34 3.04 -4.60 -32.85
N LEU A 35 2.46 -5.80 -32.76
CA LEU A 35 1.19 -6.15 -33.44
C LEU A 35 0.03 -5.27 -32.99
N PHE A 36 -0.04 -4.97 -31.69
CA PHE A 36 -1.07 -4.11 -31.12
C PHE A 36 -0.71 -2.62 -31.12
N GLN A 37 0.42 -2.25 -31.73
CA GLN A 37 0.88 -0.85 -31.84
C GLN A 37 0.89 -0.11 -30.50
N MET A 38 1.32 -0.78 -29.43
CA MET A 38 1.29 -0.24 -28.06
C MET A 38 2.13 1.04 -27.93
N SER A 39 3.10 1.28 -28.79
CA SER A 39 3.88 2.53 -28.87
C SER A 39 3.04 3.77 -29.20
N CYS A 40 1.83 3.58 -29.75
CA CYS A 40 0.92 4.70 -30.04
C CYS A 40 0.17 5.22 -28.82
N ILE A 41 0.23 4.51 -27.69
CA ILE A 41 -0.45 4.90 -26.45
C ILE A 41 0.39 5.98 -25.77
N LYS A 42 -0.12 7.22 -25.80
CA LYS A 42 0.59 8.38 -25.24
C LYS A 42 0.68 8.30 -23.72
N GLN A 43 1.80 8.76 -23.16
CA GLN A 43 2.05 8.87 -21.73
C GLN A 43 2.06 7.54 -20.96
N GLN A 44 2.29 6.42 -21.64
CA GLN A 44 2.35 5.08 -21.02
C GLN A 44 3.76 4.45 -21.07
N ASP A 45 4.76 5.17 -21.55
CA ASP A 45 6.12 4.64 -21.74
C ASP A 45 6.71 4.06 -20.45
N ALA A 46 6.50 4.75 -19.32
CA ALA A 46 6.97 4.28 -18.02
C ALA A 46 6.34 2.95 -17.60
N TYR A 47 5.05 2.75 -17.91
CA TYR A 47 4.32 1.51 -17.61
C TYR A 47 4.79 0.38 -18.51
N LEU A 48 5.03 0.67 -19.78
CA LEU A 48 5.53 -0.31 -20.75
C LEU A 48 6.95 -0.75 -20.39
N CYS A 49 7.84 0.18 -20.05
CA CYS A 49 9.18 -0.15 -19.57
C CYS A 49 9.12 -1.01 -18.31
N ALA A 50 8.32 -0.62 -17.30
CA ALA A 50 8.16 -1.38 -16.08
C ALA A 50 7.57 -2.79 -16.31
N PHE A 51 6.71 -2.95 -17.31
CA PHE A 51 6.19 -4.25 -17.72
C PHE A 51 7.31 -5.14 -18.28
N PHE A 52 8.13 -4.64 -19.22
CA PHE A 52 9.25 -5.40 -19.78
C PHE A 52 10.32 -5.70 -18.75
N ASP A 53 10.58 -4.79 -17.80
CA ASP A 53 11.46 -5.03 -16.66
C ASP A 53 10.93 -6.17 -15.78
N ALA A 54 9.63 -6.20 -15.50
CA ALA A 54 8.98 -7.25 -14.73
C ALA A 54 9.02 -8.62 -15.44
N VAL A 55 8.84 -8.65 -16.76
CA VAL A 55 9.01 -9.88 -17.57
C VAL A 55 10.45 -10.38 -17.48
N THR A 56 11.42 -9.47 -17.59
CA THR A 56 12.84 -9.80 -17.51
C THR A 56 13.21 -10.32 -16.12
N GLU A 57 12.74 -9.68 -15.05
CA GLU A 57 12.93 -10.12 -13.67
C GLU A 57 12.32 -11.51 -13.43
N TYR A 58 11.11 -11.75 -13.94
CA TYR A 58 10.46 -13.06 -13.86
C TYR A 58 11.30 -14.17 -14.51
N LEU A 59 11.83 -13.92 -15.71
CA LEU A 59 12.60 -14.90 -16.47
C LEU A 59 13.96 -15.25 -15.86
N GLN A 60 14.49 -14.45 -14.93
CA GLN A 60 15.71 -14.78 -14.20
C GLN A 60 15.57 -16.01 -13.30
N SER A 61 14.36 -16.29 -12.82
CA SER A 61 14.10 -17.33 -11.83
C SER A 61 13.00 -18.33 -12.20
N ASN A 62 12.33 -18.11 -13.34
CA ASN A 62 11.16 -18.91 -13.74
C ASN A 62 11.27 -19.34 -15.22
N SER A 63 10.39 -20.28 -15.60
CA SER A 63 10.30 -20.73 -17.00
C SER A 63 9.65 -19.68 -17.91
N SER A 64 9.93 -19.75 -19.21
CA SER A 64 9.34 -18.88 -20.22
C SER A 64 7.92 -19.29 -20.65
N GLU A 65 7.24 -20.09 -19.85
CA GLU A 65 5.89 -20.55 -20.11
C GLU A 65 4.85 -19.45 -19.84
N LEU A 66 4.01 -19.14 -20.83
CA LEU A 66 3.02 -18.07 -20.76
C LEU A 66 1.99 -18.30 -19.64
N SER A 67 1.50 -19.53 -19.48
CA SER A 67 0.52 -19.86 -18.42
C SER A 67 1.05 -19.61 -17.03
N ALA A 68 2.31 -19.96 -16.77
CA ALA A 68 2.98 -19.71 -15.50
C ALA A 68 3.19 -18.21 -15.25
N PHE A 69 3.52 -17.44 -16.29
CA PHE A 69 3.64 -15.99 -16.19
C PHE A 69 2.29 -15.31 -15.90
N ILE A 70 1.19 -15.74 -16.54
CA ILE A 70 -0.14 -15.20 -16.27
C ILE A 70 -0.53 -15.41 -14.79
N THR A 71 -0.33 -16.62 -14.27
CA THR A 71 -0.59 -16.91 -12.84
C THR A 71 0.25 -16.01 -11.93
N TYR A 72 1.54 -15.87 -12.22
CA TYR A 72 2.43 -15.00 -11.45
C TYR A 72 2.00 -13.52 -11.53
N TRP A 73 1.52 -13.07 -12.70
CA TRP A 73 1.01 -11.72 -12.87
C TRP A 73 -0.21 -11.47 -11.98
N GLU A 74 -1.19 -12.38 -12.00
CA GLU A 74 -2.41 -12.26 -11.20
C GLU A 74 -2.12 -12.27 -9.70
N GLU A 75 -1.22 -13.14 -9.25
CA GLU A 75 -0.91 -13.28 -7.82
C GLU A 75 0.00 -12.18 -7.26
N LYS A 76 0.95 -11.68 -8.03
CA LYS A 76 2.02 -10.81 -7.51
C LYS A 76 2.17 -9.46 -8.22
N LEU A 77 2.06 -9.43 -9.53
CA LEU A 77 2.37 -8.23 -10.31
C LEU A 77 1.15 -7.33 -10.53
N GLY A 78 -0.04 -7.89 -10.67
CA GLY A 78 -1.27 -7.14 -10.97
C GLY A 78 -1.62 -6.07 -9.92
N SER A 79 -1.15 -6.25 -8.68
CA SER A 79 -1.31 -5.28 -7.59
C SER A 79 -0.06 -4.41 -7.32
N LYS A 80 1.05 -4.67 -8.03
CA LYS A 80 2.31 -3.94 -7.84
C LYS A 80 2.19 -2.53 -8.41
N THR A 81 2.38 -1.52 -7.56
CA THR A 81 2.43 -0.13 -8.02
C THR A 81 3.76 0.15 -8.70
N ILE A 82 3.72 0.75 -9.87
CA ILE A 82 4.92 1.20 -10.57
C ILE A 82 5.33 2.54 -9.94
N PRO A 83 6.56 2.67 -9.43
CA PRO A 83 7.06 3.96 -8.97
C PRO A 83 7.13 4.88 -10.19
N SER A 84 6.17 5.78 -10.30
CA SER A 84 6.17 6.81 -11.34
C SER A 84 7.28 7.81 -11.02
N GLY A 85 8.45 7.68 -11.58
CA GLY A 85 9.59 8.63 -11.41
C GLY A 85 9.19 9.98 -11.94
N GLU A 86 8.80 10.74 -12.43
CA GLU A 86 8.57 12.08 -12.95
C GLU A 86 7.21 12.27 -13.64
N VAL A 87 6.20 11.49 -13.29
CA VAL A 87 4.88 11.74 -13.86
C VAL A 87 4.28 12.96 -13.14
N GLU A 88 3.97 14.00 -13.91
CA GLU A 88 3.14 15.11 -13.43
C GLU A 88 1.77 14.56 -13.02
N GLY A 89 1.45 14.66 -11.74
CA GLY A 89 0.19 14.14 -11.22
C GLY A 89 0.08 14.23 -9.71
N ILE A 90 -1.09 13.83 -9.20
CA ILE A 90 -1.34 13.75 -7.75
C ILE A 90 -0.76 12.43 -7.23
N ARG A 91 0.20 12.53 -6.32
CA ARG A 91 0.80 11.37 -5.65
C ARG A 91 0.00 11.01 -4.42
N ILE A 92 -0.50 9.77 -4.37
CA ILE A 92 -1.19 9.23 -3.19
C ILE A 92 -0.22 8.33 -2.44
N LEU A 93 0.05 8.67 -1.18
CA LEU A 93 1.02 7.98 -0.33
C LEU A 93 0.45 7.81 1.08
N SER A 94 0.88 6.76 1.79
CA SER A 94 0.67 6.73 3.24
C SER A 94 1.61 7.71 3.94
N ILE A 95 1.23 8.20 5.13
CA ILE A 95 2.06 9.13 5.90
C ILE A 95 3.44 8.51 6.19
N HIS A 96 3.50 7.22 6.50
CA HIS A 96 4.77 6.51 6.73
C HIS A 96 5.69 6.54 5.51
N LYS A 97 5.15 6.32 4.31
CA LYS A 97 5.94 6.37 3.06
C LYS A 97 6.39 7.78 2.69
N SER A 98 5.77 8.81 3.25
CA SER A 98 6.13 10.21 3.01
C SER A 98 7.27 10.70 3.91
N LYS A 99 7.72 9.91 4.89
CA LYS A 99 8.79 10.28 5.82
C LYS A 99 10.09 10.59 5.05
N GLY A 100 10.66 11.76 5.28
CA GLY A 100 11.87 12.24 4.60
C GLY A 100 11.63 12.91 3.24
N LEU A 101 10.40 12.88 2.72
CA LEU A 101 10.04 13.57 1.48
C LEU A 101 9.38 14.92 1.77
N GLU A 102 9.44 15.83 0.80
CA GLU A 102 8.79 17.13 0.89
C GLU A 102 8.01 17.42 -0.39
N TYR A 103 6.86 18.06 -0.25
CA TYR A 103 5.97 18.39 -1.36
C TYR A 103 5.56 19.86 -1.31
N HIS A 104 5.36 20.47 -2.47
CA HIS A 104 4.90 21.84 -2.55
C HIS A 104 3.55 22.04 -1.84
N THR A 105 2.61 21.13 -2.11
CA THR A 105 1.27 21.13 -1.53
C THR A 105 0.95 19.74 -1.02
N VAL A 106 0.43 19.63 0.19
CA VAL A 106 -0.04 18.37 0.80
C VAL A 106 -1.52 18.50 1.10
N LEU A 107 -2.27 17.47 0.71
CA LEU A 107 -3.68 17.32 1.02
C LEU A 107 -3.84 16.12 1.96
N LEU A 108 -4.45 16.34 3.13
CA LEU A 108 -4.81 15.32 4.12
C LEU A 108 -6.33 15.19 4.16
N PRO A 109 -6.95 14.30 3.37
CA PRO A 109 -8.41 14.26 3.21
C PRO A 109 -9.14 13.60 4.38
N PHE A 110 -8.45 12.87 5.25
CA PHE A 110 -9.05 12.09 6.36
C PHE A 110 -8.24 12.27 7.64
N CYS A 111 -8.10 13.52 8.11
CA CYS A 111 -7.37 13.83 9.33
C CYS A 111 -8.28 13.68 10.56
N ASP A 112 -8.90 12.52 10.70
CA ASP A 112 -9.88 12.22 11.77
C ASP A 112 -9.72 10.81 12.36
N TRP A 113 -8.52 10.20 12.24
CA TRP A 113 -8.26 8.89 12.84
C TRP A 113 -8.19 8.96 14.37
N LYS A 114 -8.50 7.86 15.03
CA LYS A 114 -8.48 7.76 16.48
C LYS A 114 -7.06 7.82 17.03
N MET A 115 -6.89 8.53 18.16
CA MET A 115 -5.63 8.57 18.91
C MET A 115 -5.30 7.21 19.56
N GLU A 116 -6.33 6.47 19.95
CA GLU A 116 -6.24 5.10 20.44
C GLU A 116 -6.83 4.19 19.37
N ASN A 117 -6.00 3.39 18.72
CA ASN A 117 -6.49 2.38 17.80
C ASN A 117 -7.24 1.30 18.57
N GLU A 118 -8.55 1.21 18.36
CA GLU A 118 -9.32 0.00 18.70
C GLU A 118 -9.01 -1.09 17.66
N THR A 119 -7.75 -1.51 17.56
CA THR A 119 -7.41 -2.64 16.71
C THR A 119 -7.85 -3.89 17.43
N TYR A 120 -8.86 -4.56 16.90
CA TYR A 120 -9.19 -5.92 17.29
C TYR A 120 -7.90 -6.75 17.27
N ASN A 121 -7.57 -7.40 18.40
CA ASN A 121 -6.37 -8.21 18.61
C ASN A 121 -5.04 -7.44 18.82
N HIS A 122 -5.05 -6.24 19.37
CA HIS A 122 -3.82 -5.64 19.86
C HIS A 122 -3.41 -6.34 21.18
N LEU A 123 -2.29 -7.06 21.14
CA LEU A 123 -1.74 -7.79 22.29
C LEU A 123 -0.65 -6.97 22.96
N VAL A 124 -0.77 -6.80 24.28
CA VAL A 124 0.28 -6.22 25.12
C VAL A 124 0.94 -7.34 25.90
N TRP A 125 2.27 -7.38 25.89
CA TRP A 125 3.04 -8.34 26.65
C TRP A 125 3.24 -7.83 28.08
N CYS A 126 2.62 -8.50 29.02
CA CYS A 126 2.61 -8.10 30.42
C CYS A 126 3.36 -9.09 31.30
N ALA A 127 4.13 -8.60 32.27
CA ALA A 127 4.77 -9.43 33.28
C ALA A 127 3.89 -9.42 34.54
N PRO A 128 3.18 -10.51 34.89
CA PRO A 128 2.33 -10.54 36.06
C PRO A 128 3.19 -10.54 37.34
N ARG A 129 2.88 -9.61 38.24
CA ARG A 129 3.64 -9.45 39.50
C ARG A 129 2.90 -10.00 40.73
N GLN A 130 1.68 -10.51 40.56
CA GLN A 130 0.83 -10.97 41.67
C GLN A 130 0.47 -12.45 41.49
N ALA A 131 0.45 -13.16 42.64
CA ALA A 131 -0.03 -14.53 42.69
C ALA A 131 -1.51 -14.62 42.23
N PRO A 132 -1.93 -15.70 41.57
CA PRO A 132 -1.17 -16.93 41.25
C PRO A 132 -0.33 -16.86 39.96
N PHE A 133 -0.29 -15.72 39.26
CA PHE A 133 0.31 -15.59 37.94
C PHE A 133 1.77 -15.11 37.96
N SER A 134 2.32 -14.81 39.17
CA SER A 134 3.70 -14.33 39.34
C SER A 134 4.78 -15.30 38.86
N ASP A 135 4.43 -16.57 38.69
CA ASP A 135 5.35 -17.60 38.18
C ASP A 135 5.48 -17.62 36.67
N LEU A 136 4.68 -16.79 35.97
CA LEU A 136 4.74 -16.60 34.52
C LEU A 136 5.63 -15.38 34.23
N ASP A 137 6.63 -15.56 33.38
CA ASP A 137 7.54 -14.48 33.00
C ASP A 137 6.83 -13.38 32.23
N ILE A 138 6.14 -13.73 31.14
CA ILE A 138 5.42 -12.80 30.26
C ILE A 138 4.16 -13.48 29.72
N VAL A 139 3.04 -12.74 29.72
CA VAL A 139 1.76 -13.20 29.14
C VAL A 139 1.20 -12.20 28.14
N PRO A 140 0.63 -12.66 27.02
CA PRO A 140 -0.05 -11.79 26.07
C PRO A 140 -1.47 -11.47 26.57
N ILE A 141 -1.77 -10.19 26.72
CA ILE A 141 -3.09 -9.71 27.15
C ILE A 141 -3.68 -8.85 26.03
N ASN A 142 -4.95 -9.05 25.71
CA ASN A 142 -5.65 -8.18 24.78
C ASN A 142 -5.79 -6.77 25.35
N TYR A 143 -5.30 -5.77 24.61
CA TYR A 143 -5.47 -4.37 24.95
C TYR A 143 -6.95 -4.01 24.96
N SER A 144 -7.48 -3.68 26.11
CA SER A 144 -8.87 -3.30 26.28
C SER A 144 -9.06 -2.44 27.53
N THR A 145 -10.16 -1.73 27.60
CA THR A 145 -10.52 -0.92 28.77
C THR A 145 -10.65 -1.74 30.06
N ALA A 146 -10.90 -3.06 29.96
CA ALA A 146 -10.94 -3.95 31.12
C ALA A 146 -9.58 -4.04 31.85
N MET A 147 -8.46 -3.86 31.14
CA MET A 147 -7.13 -3.82 31.76
C MET A 147 -6.98 -2.67 32.76
N GLN A 148 -7.73 -1.58 32.58
CA GLN A 148 -7.68 -0.41 33.49
C GLN A 148 -8.11 -0.76 34.91
N GLN A 149 -8.95 -1.78 35.08
CA GLN A 149 -9.45 -2.24 36.38
C GLN A 149 -8.78 -3.53 36.85
N SER A 150 -7.75 -3.97 36.16
CA SER A 150 -7.01 -5.20 36.45
C SER A 150 -5.64 -4.92 37.07
N ILE A 151 -4.90 -5.99 37.41
CA ILE A 151 -3.52 -5.93 37.84
C ILE A 151 -2.56 -5.37 36.78
N TYR A 152 -3.01 -5.26 35.51
CA TYR A 152 -2.25 -4.76 34.38
C TYR A 152 -2.55 -3.28 34.04
N ARG A 153 -3.03 -2.52 35.05
CA ARG A 153 -3.37 -1.09 34.85
C ARG A 153 -2.16 -0.25 34.42
N GLU A 154 -0.98 -0.52 34.95
CA GLU A 154 0.24 0.22 34.58
C GLU A 154 0.61 -0.02 33.14
N GLU A 155 0.59 -1.27 32.69
CA GLU A 155 0.85 -1.67 31.32
C GLU A 155 -0.18 -1.04 30.36
N PHE A 156 -1.45 -1.03 30.77
CA PHE A 156 -2.50 -0.35 30.01
C PHE A 156 -2.21 1.13 29.82
N LEU A 157 -1.83 1.84 30.90
CA LEU A 157 -1.54 3.27 30.82
C LEU A 157 -0.28 3.58 30.00
N ASN A 158 0.74 2.75 30.11
CA ASN A 158 1.96 2.89 29.34
C ASN A 158 1.70 2.66 27.84
N GLU A 159 0.96 1.62 27.49
CA GLU A 159 0.58 1.34 26.11
C GLU A 159 -0.28 2.46 25.53
N ARG A 160 -1.24 2.94 26.28
CA ARG A 160 -2.06 4.08 25.92
C ARG A 160 -1.23 5.32 25.63
N LEU A 161 -0.29 5.64 26.49
CA LEU A 161 0.62 6.77 26.30
C LEU A 161 1.46 6.60 25.03
N GLN A 162 1.98 5.39 24.80
CA GLN A 162 2.76 5.09 23.61
C GLN A 162 1.93 5.27 22.33
N LEU A 163 0.70 4.76 22.29
CA LEU A 163 -0.22 4.95 21.16
C LEU A 163 -0.49 6.43 20.87
N TRP A 164 -0.65 7.24 21.91
CA TRP A 164 -0.84 8.69 21.76
C TRP A 164 0.41 9.36 21.18
N VAL A 165 1.58 9.03 21.70
CA VAL A 165 2.86 9.57 21.21
C VAL A 165 3.08 9.19 19.74
N ASP A 166 2.80 7.94 19.38
CA ASP A 166 2.95 7.46 18.01
C ASP A 166 1.99 8.19 17.04
N ASN A 167 0.75 8.40 17.44
CA ASN A 167 -0.21 9.16 16.64
C ASN A 167 0.15 10.65 16.53
N LEU A 168 0.70 11.26 17.58
CA LEU A 168 1.24 12.62 17.52
C LEU A 168 2.44 12.71 16.58
N ASN A 169 3.34 11.75 16.63
CA ASN A 169 4.48 11.67 15.71
C ASN A 169 4.02 11.50 14.27
N LEU A 170 2.98 10.70 14.04
CA LEU A 170 2.38 10.51 12.71
C LEU A 170 1.79 11.83 12.19
N LEU A 171 1.07 12.57 13.05
CA LEU A 171 0.55 13.89 12.73
C LEU A 171 1.65 14.88 12.40
N TYR A 172 2.69 14.92 13.23
CA TYR A 172 3.87 15.77 12.99
C TYR A 172 4.52 15.45 11.64
N VAL A 173 4.72 14.16 11.32
CA VAL A 173 5.24 13.76 10.01
C VAL A 173 4.35 14.25 8.90
N ALA A 174 3.02 14.06 8.98
CA ALA A 174 2.08 14.49 7.95
C ALA A 174 2.14 16.00 7.71
N PHE A 175 2.15 16.79 8.78
CA PHE A 175 2.11 18.26 8.70
C PHE A 175 3.41 18.86 8.20
N THR A 176 4.54 18.24 8.49
CA THR A 176 5.86 18.72 8.09
C THR A 176 6.25 18.34 6.66
N ARG A 177 5.38 17.67 5.91
CA ARG A 177 5.66 17.32 4.49
C ARG A 177 5.41 18.46 3.52
N ALA A 178 4.60 19.46 3.92
CA ALA A 178 4.24 20.58 3.07
C ALA A 178 5.31 21.67 3.08
N LYS A 179 5.80 22.06 1.89
CA LYS A 179 6.70 23.23 1.73
C LYS A 179 5.94 24.55 1.76
N LYS A 180 4.76 24.61 1.13
CA LYS A 180 3.99 25.86 1.00
C LYS A 180 2.54 25.72 1.45
N ASN A 181 1.82 24.70 0.99
CA ASN A 181 0.40 24.58 1.25
C ASN A 181 0.09 23.27 1.94
N LEU A 182 -0.60 23.35 3.07
CA LEU A 182 -1.15 22.21 3.77
C LEU A 182 -2.67 22.38 3.82
N ILE A 183 -3.40 21.43 3.24
CA ILE A 183 -4.85 21.42 3.19
C ILE A 183 -5.33 20.21 3.97
N ILE A 184 -6.10 20.41 5.02
CA ILE A 184 -6.52 19.37 5.94
C ILE A 184 -8.05 19.29 5.91
N TYR A 185 -8.56 18.06 5.75
CA TYR A 185 -9.97 17.76 5.94
C TYR A 185 -10.12 16.71 7.03
N GLY A 186 -10.96 16.99 8.01
CA GLY A 186 -11.31 16.09 9.10
C GLY A 186 -12.73 16.39 9.58
N LYS A 187 -13.33 15.44 10.29
CA LYS A 187 -14.62 15.67 10.93
C LYS A 187 -14.41 16.56 12.14
N ALA A 188 -15.14 17.67 12.20
CA ALA A 188 -15.16 18.53 13.39
C ALA A 188 -15.72 17.79 14.61
N GLU A 189 -15.19 18.10 15.79
CA GLU A 189 -15.74 17.69 17.11
C GLU A 189 -15.80 16.18 17.40
N GLN A 190 -15.00 15.36 16.75
CA GLN A 190 -14.94 13.95 17.08
C GLN A 190 -13.91 13.72 18.21
N LYS A 191 -14.41 13.55 19.45
CA LYS A 191 -13.58 13.31 20.64
C LYS A 191 -12.67 12.09 20.49
N GLY A 192 -11.42 12.23 20.97
CA GLY A 192 -10.43 11.14 20.93
C GLY A 192 -9.83 10.90 19.53
N THR A 193 -10.01 11.82 18.59
CA THR A 193 -9.39 11.76 17.27
C THR A 193 -8.34 12.86 17.11
N VAL A 194 -7.52 12.69 16.09
CA VAL A 194 -6.49 13.67 15.72
C VAL A 194 -7.11 15.02 15.32
N SER A 195 -8.32 15.03 14.78
CA SER A 195 -9.02 16.26 14.40
C SER A 195 -9.32 17.17 15.59
N GLU A 196 -9.56 16.60 16.78
CA GLU A 196 -9.73 17.38 18.01
C GLU A 196 -8.48 18.20 18.34
N LEU A 197 -7.29 17.61 18.12
CA LEU A 197 -6.02 18.29 18.38
C LEU A 197 -5.68 19.33 17.29
N SER A 198 -5.95 19.03 16.03
CA SER A 198 -5.59 19.91 14.91
C SER A 198 -6.44 21.19 14.87
N LEU A 199 -7.70 21.14 15.31
CA LEU A 199 -8.60 22.30 15.35
C LEU A 199 -8.36 23.24 16.51
N ILE A 200 -7.63 22.82 17.55
CA ILE A 200 -7.34 23.67 18.72
C ILE A 200 -6.15 24.61 18.46
N HIS A 201 -5.30 24.31 17.45
CA HIS A 201 -4.02 24.97 17.26
C HIS A 201 -3.79 25.62 15.88
N ILE A 202 -4.84 25.78 15.06
CA ILE A 202 -4.76 26.50 13.79
C ILE A 202 -5.47 27.84 13.87
#